data_95ffe9521f2746fe8964b843ceac163c
#
_entry.id   95ffe9521f2746fe8964b843ceac163c
#
_cell.length_a   1.000
_cell.length_b   1.000
_cell.length_c   1.000
_cell.angle_alpha   90.00
_cell.angle_beta   90.00
_cell.angle_gamma   90.00
#
_symmetry.space_group_name_H-M   'P 1'
#
loop_
_entity.id
_entity.type
_entity.pdbx_description
1 polymer ?
#
loop_
_entity_poly.entity_id
_entity_poly.type
_entity_poly.pdbx_seq_one_letter_code
_entity_poly.pdbx_strand_id
1 'polypeptide(L)'
;MIRHIQQFILKRFFPFKDWVTDLKNPKILQADIIAGLTVALVLVPQSMAYAQLAGLPPYYGLYASFLPVAIASIFGSSRQLATGPVAVVSLLTAAALEPIASNDPAGYVAYAIMLAFLVGFFQLSLGLLRMGVLVDFLSHPVVTGFTNAAAIIIATSQLSKLFGVSVISEEYHYQTIINVISESLINTHTPTLLMGLLAIFIIILVRKISYKYPAVLISVVITTLISWYIKFELNYGGKVIGVVPDGLPSIQMPHIDISQLVHLGT
;
A
#
# COMPACT_ATOMS: atom_id res chain seq x y z
N MET A 1 22.01 25.89 29.30
CA MET A 1 20.73 26.15 28.55
C MET A 1 20.86 25.87 27.05
N ILE A 2 21.81 26.47 26.32
CA ILE A 2 22.00 26.31 24.88
C ILE A 2 22.25 24.82 24.46
N ARG A 3 23.12 24.10 25.20
CA ARG A 3 23.38 22.66 24.92
C ARG A 3 22.16 21.75 25.11
N HIS A 4 21.29 22.04 26.09
CA HIS A 4 20.04 21.31 26.30
C HIS A 4 19.04 21.56 25.17
N ILE A 5 18.94 22.80 24.69
CA ILE A 5 18.08 23.16 23.55
C ILE A 5 18.58 22.48 22.26
N GLN A 6 19.91 22.51 22.03
CA GLN A 6 20.51 21.83 20.87
C GLN A 6 20.28 20.31 20.92
N GLN A 7 20.46 19.68 22.09
CA GLN A 7 20.20 18.24 22.23
C GLN A 7 18.72 17.91 22.04
N PHE A 8 17.80 18.74 22.52
CA PHE A 8 16.36 18.59 22.33
C PHE A 8 15.98 18.70 20.86
N ILE A 9 16.48 19.71 20.14
CA ILE A 9 16.25 19.89 18.71
C ILE A 9 16.84 18.72 17.90
N LEU A 10 18.09 18.33 18.21
CA LEU A 10 18.74 17.22 17.52
C LEU A 10 18.00 15.89 17.72
N LYS A 11 17.53 15.57 18.92
CA LYS A 11 16.73 14.37 19.17
C LYS A 11 15.37 14.40 18.48
N ARG A 12 14.77 15.57 18.34
CA ARG A 12 13.45 15.72 17.72
C ARG A 12 13.51 15.64 16.20
N PHE A 13 14.52 16.23 15.56
CA PHE A 13 14.65 16.24 14.10
C PHE A 13 15.50 15.10 13.55
N PHE A 14 16.32 14.46 14.38
CA PHE A 14 17.21 13.37 13.97
C PHE A 14 17.15 12.20 14.96
N PRO A 15 15.98 11.57 15.14
CA PRO A 15 15.80 10.46 16.09
C PRO A 15 16.66 9.24 15.73
N PHE A 16 17.07 9.10 14.48
CA PHE A 16 17.94 8.01 14.03
C PHE A 16 19.29 7.96 14.77
N LYS A 17 19.77 9.08 15.32
CA LYS A 17 21.03 9.10 16.08
C LYS A 17 21.01 8.22 17.32
N ASP A 18 19.83 7.98 17.88
CA ASP A 18 19.69 7.17 19.10
C ASP A 18 19.83 5.67 18.79
N TRP A 19 19.48 5.22 17.59
CA TRP A 19 19.54 3.80 17.22
C TRP A 19 20.72 3.45 16.28
N VAL A 20 21.28 4.41 15.54
CA VAL A 20 22.47 4.17 14.68
C VAL A 20 23.66 3.67 15.49
N THR A 21 23.80 4.13 16.73
CA THR A 21 24.87 3.67 17.63
C THR A 21 24.72 2.18 18.00
N ASP A 22 23.51 1.65 18.04
CA ASP A 22 23.23 0.24 18.37
C ASP A 22 23.69 -0.69 17.24
N LEU A 23 23.74 -0.18 15.99
CA LEU A 23 24.22 -0.94 14.82
C LEU A 23 25.72 -1.29 14.88
N LYS A 24 26.48 -0.67 15.80
CA LYS A 24 27.87 -1.08 16.08
C LYS A 24 27.95 -2.46 16.71
N ASN A 25 26.85 -2.95 17.30
CA ASN A 25 26.78 -4.31 17.80
C ASN A 25 26.45 -5.28 16.65
N PRO A 26 27.36 -6.22 16.31
CA PRO A 26 27.15 -7.13 15.17
C PRO A 26 25.88 -7.98 15.28
N LYS A 27 25.47 -8.35 16.50
CA LYS A 27 24.26 -9.15 16.72
C LYS A 27 23.00 -8.36 16.39
N ILE A 28 22.96 -7.07 16.75
CA ILE A 28 21.83 -6.19 16.44
C ILE A 28 21.79 -5.93 14.94
N LEU A 29 22.93 -5.60 14.34
CA LEU A 29 23.02 -5.37 12.90
C LEU A 29 22.56 -6.58 12.09
N GLN A 30 23.00 -7.79 12.48
CA GLN A 30 22.57 -9.02 11.81
C GLN A 30 21.06 -9.25 11.94
N ALA A 31 20.49 -9.03 13.13
CA ALA A 31 19.06 -9.18 13.37
C ALA A 31 18.26 -8.17 12.53
N ASP A 32 18.70 -6.91 12.47
CA ASP A 32 18.04 -5.84 11.70
C ASP A 32 18.13 -6.10 10.18
N ILE A 33 19.26 -6.57 9.67
CA ILE A 33 19.40 -6.95 8.26
C ILE A 33 18.44 -8.08 7.89
N ILE A 34 18.37 -9.13 8.71
CA ILE A 34 17.46 -10.27 8.47
C ILE A 34 16.01 -9.81 8.53
N ALA A 35 15.64 -9.00 9.53
CA ALA A 35 14.29 -8.46 9.66
C ALA A 35 13.94 -7.56 8.47
N GLY A 36 14.83 -6.64 8.09
CA GLY A 36 14.64 -5.74 6.96
C GLY A 36 14.49 -6.48 5.63
N LEU A 37 15.32 -7.48 5.38
CA LEU A 37 15.21 -8.33 4.18
C LEU A 37 13.88 -9.10 4.15
N THR A 38 13.47 -9.66 5.28
CA THR A 38 12.20 -10.38 5.39
C THR A 38 11.00 -9.45 5.10
N VAL A 39 11.00 -8.25 5.68
CA VAL A 39 9.96 -7.25 5.44
C VAL A 39 9.97 -6.79 3.98
N ALA A 40 11.13 -6.51 3.40
CA ALA A 40 11.26 -6.10 2.01
C ALA A 40 10.68 -7.14 1.04
N LEU A 41 10.98 -8.42 1.24
CA LEU A 41 10.46 -9.52 0.42
C LEU A 41 8.92 -9.62 0.47
N VAL A 42 8.32 -9.36 1.63
CA VAL A 42 6.85 -9.35 1.77
C VAL A 42 6.26 -8.06 1.21
N LEU A 43 6.95 -6.93 1.38
CA LEU A 43 6.47 -5.62 0.98
C LEU A 43 6.36 -5.47 -0.55
N VAL A 44 7.23 -6.13 -1.32
CA VAL A 44 7.20 -6.07 -2.79
C VAL A 44 5.81 -6.45 -3.35
N PRO A 45 5.30 -7.69 -3.18
CA PRO A 45 3.97 -8.04 -3.72
C PRO A 45 2.84 -7.26 -3.04
N GLN A 46 2.98 -6.94 -1.76
CA GLN A 46 1.98 -6.22 -1.00
C GLN A 46 1.83 -4.78 -1.48
N SER A 47 2.91 -4.07 -1.73
CA SER A 47 2.88 -2.69 -2.21
C SER A 47 2.32 -2.58 -3.63
N MET A 48 2.63 -3.56 -4.49
CA MET A 48 2.05 -3.65 -5.83
C MET A 48 0.53 -3.84 -5.78
N ALA A 49 0.03 -4.70 -4.87
CA ALA A 49 -1.40 -4.87 -4.65
C ALA A 49 -2.06 -3.59 -4.13
N TYR A 50 -1.40 -2.85 -3.25
CA TYR A 50 -1.93 -1.58 -2.73
C TYR A 50 -1.94 -0.47 -3.78
N ALA A 51 -0.96 -0.42 -4.69
CA ALA A 51 -1.01 0.49 -5.83
C ALA A 51 -2.23 0.20 -6.72
N GLN A 52 -2.50 -1.07 -7.02
CA GLN A 52 -3.69 -1.47 -7.78
C GLN A 52 -5.00 -1.13 -7.05
N LEU A 53 -5.01 -1.24 -5.72
CA LEU A 53 -6.16 -0.85 -4.90
C LEU A 53 -6.41 0.67 -4.97
N ALA A 54 -5.34 1.46 -5.12
CA ALA A 54 -5.40 2.90 -5.32
C ALA A 54 -5.72 3.30 -6.77
N GLY A 55 -5.96 2.35 -7.69
CA GLY A 55 -6.17 2.63 -9.12
C GLY A 55 -4.90 2.96 -9.89
N LEU A 56 -3.71 2.77 -9.29
CA LEU A 56 -2.42 3.08 -9.89
C LEU A 56 -1.77 1.82 -10.50
N PRO A 57 -0.89 1.99 -11.51
CA PRO A 57 -0.04 0.91 -11.98
C PRO A 57 0.79 0.29 -10.85
N PRO A 58 0.98 -1.05 -10.83
CA PRO A 58 1.61 -1.76 -9.70
C PRO A 58 3.00 -1.25 -9.31
N TYR A 59 3.80 -0.81 -10.27
CA TYR A 59 5.17 -0.34 -10.03
C TYR A 59 5.24 0.94 -9.17
N TYR A 60 4.18 1.76 -9.12
CA TYR A 60 4.12 2.91 -8.19
C TYR A 60 4.12 2.44 -6.73
N GLY A 61 3.56 1.26 -6.45
CA GLY A 61 3.66 0.65 -5.13
C GLY A 61 5.10 0.34 -4.72
N LEU A 62 5.93 -0.14 -5.66
CA LEU A 62 7.35 -0.37 -5.40
C LEU A 62 8.08 0.94 -5.07
N TYR A 63 7.81 2.00 -5.81
CA TYR A 63 8.39 3.32 -5.54
C TYR A 63 7.99 3.85 -4.16
N ALA A 64 6.69 3.72 -3.82
CA ALA A 64 6.16 4.13 -2.51
C ALA A 64 6.70 3.27 -1.34
N SER A 65 7.13 2.04 -1.59
CA SER A 65 7.70 1.17 -0.57
C SER A 65 9.19 1.36 -0.32
N PHE A 66 9.90 2.06 -1.20
CA PHE A 66 11.33 2.27 -1.10
C PHE A 66 11.68 3.63 -0.48
N LEU A 67 11.49 4.71 -1.23
CA LEU A 67 11.96 6.04 -0.82
C LEU A 67 11.22 6.60 0.41
N PRO A 68 9.87 6.59 0.46
CA PRO A 68 9.15 7.07 1.63
C PRO A 68 9.46 6.29 2.91
N VAL A 69 9.61 4.95 2.81
CA VAL A 69 9.94 4.10 3.95
C VAL A 69 11.35 4.43 4.48
N ALA A 70 12.33 4.63 3.58
CA ALA A 70 13.69 5.02 3.96
C ALA A 70 13.71 6.38 4.67
N ILE A 71 13.00 7.38 4.13
CA ILE A 71 12.89 8.72 4.74
C ILE A 71 12.18 8.61 6.10
N ALA A 72 11.07 7.89 6.18
CA ALA A 72 10.31 7.71 7.40
C ALA A 72 11.11 6.99 8.50
N SER A 73 12.00 6.05 8.15
CA SER A 73 12.87 5.39 9.11
C SER A 73 13.92 6.32 9.71
N ILE A 74 14.37 7.32 8.96
CA ILE A 74 15.35 8.32 9.43
C ILE A 74 14.70 9.34 10.38
N PHE A 75 13.50 9.81 10.04
CA PHE A 75 12.81 10.87 10.80
C PHE A 75 11.77 10.32 11.79
N GLY A 76 11.41 9.05 11.70
CA GLY A 76 10.44 8.41 12.57
C GLY A 76 10.94 8.21 13.99
N SER A 77 10.05 8.35 14.97
CA SER A 77 10.35 8.14 16.39
C SER A 77 10.19 6.69 16.85
N SER A 78 9.47 5.87 16.08
CA SER A 78 9.23 4.45 16.39
C SER A 78 10.29 3.56 15.76
N ARG A 79 10.86 2.65 16.57
CA ARG A 79 11.82 1.64 16.09
C ARG A 79 11.15 0.43 15.44
N GLN A 80 9.84 0.25 15.65
CA GLN A 80 9.08 -0.91 15.19
C GLN A 80 8.16 -0.62 14.02
N LEU A 81 7.81 0.66 13.79
CA LEU A 81 6.86 1.04 12.75
C LEU A 81 7.55 1.18 11.40
N ALA A 82 7.21 0.30 10.45
CA ALA A 82 7.54 0.48 9.05
C ALA A 82 6.45 1.31 8.38
N THR A 83 6.77 2.55 7.98
CA THR A 83 5.83 3.46 7.32
C THR A 83 5.88 3.22 5.82
N GLY A 84 5.06 2.31 5.33
CA GLY A 84 4.92 1.96 3.91
C GLY A 84 3.50 2.13 3.38
N PRO A 85 3.21 1.72 2.15
CA PRO A 85 1.87 1.69 1.60
C PRO A 85 0.91 0.89 2.48
N VAL A 86 -0.31 1.40 2.66
CA VAL A 86 -1.34 0.81 3.53
C VAL A 86 -2.66 0.69 2.76
N ALA A 87 -3.32 -0.46 2.87
CA ALA A 87 -4.54 -0.76 2.13
C ALA A 87 -5.64 0.28 2.31
N VAL A 88 -5.85 0.75 3.56
CA VAL A 88 -6.89 1.77 3.87
C VAL A 88 -6.58 3.09 3.16
N VAL A 89 -5.32 3.55 3.20
CA VAL A 89 -4.92 4.80 2.53
C VAL A 89 -5.03 4.64 1.01
N SER A 90 -4.67 3.49 0.47
CA SER A 90 -4.82 3.19 -0.97
C SER A 90 -6.29 3.25 -1.41
N LEU A 91 -7.20 2.68 -0.61
CA LEU A 91 -8.63 2.74 -0.88
C LEU A 91 -9.17 4.18 -0.80
N LEU A 92 -8.76 4.95 0.22
CA LEU A 92 -9.14 6.36 0.34
C LEU A 92 -8.59 7.19 -0.82
N THR A 93 -7.39 6.88 -1.31
CA THR A 93 -6.82 7.52 -2.50
C THR A 93 -7.69 7.24 -3.73
N ALA A 94 -8.09 5.99 -3.95
CA ALA A 94 -9.01 5.65 -5.05
C ALA A 94 -10.33 6.39 -4.93
N ALA A 95 -10.96 6.36 -3.76
CA ALA A 95 -12.23 7.04 -3.52
C ALA A 95 -12.17 8.56 -3.74
N ALA A 96 -11.04 9.21 -3.40
CA ALA A 96 -10.83 10.63 -3.62
C ALA A 96 -10.57 10.98 -5.09
N LEU A 97 -9.92 10.10 -5.85
CA LEU A 97 -9.51 10.38 -7.24
C LEU A 97 -10.54 9.91 -8.26
N GLU A 98 -11.31 8.85 -7.98
CA GLU A 98 -12.25 8.27 -8.93
C GLU A 98 -13.27 9.27 -9.47
N PRO A 99 -13.90 10.16 -8.67
CA PRO A 99 -14.84 11.15 -9.18
C PRO A 99 -14.22 12.20 -10.11
N ILE A 100 -12.91 12.46 -9.96
CA ILE A 100 -12.20 13.54 -10.65
C ILE A 100 -11.49 13.02 -11.90
N ALA A 101 -10.89 11.85 -11.82
CA ALA A 101 -9.97 11.34 -12.80
C ALA A 101 -10.42 10.06 -13.53
N SER A 102 -11.66 9.60 -13.30
CA SER A 102 -12.20 8.38 -13.95
C SER A 102 -12.22 8.48 -15.47
N ASN A 103 -12.37 9.68 -16.02
CA ASN A 103 -12.42 9.94 -17.46
C ASN A 103 -11.04 10.27 -18.07
N ASP A 104 -9.97 10.37 -17.26
CA ASP A 104 -8.62 10.67 -17.71
C ASP A 104 -7.60 9.71 -17.07
N PRO A 105 -7.45 8.50 -17.61
CA PRO A 105 -6.48 7.55 -17.08
C PRO A 105 -5.02 8.03 -17.15
N ALA A 106 -4.68 8.90 -18.09
CA ALA A 106 -3.34 9.47 -18.22
C ALA A 106 -3.07 10.52 -17.12
N GLY A 107 -4.07 11.31 -16.77
CA GLY A 107 -4.01 12.29 -15.68
C GLY A 107 -4.09 11.68 -14.29
N TYR A 108 -4.64 10.47 -14.13
CA TYR A 108 -4.86 9.85 -12.83
C TYR A 108 -3.60 9.81 -11.95
N VAL A 109 -2.47 9.47 -12.53
CA VAL A 109 -1.17 9.45 -11.83
C VAL A 109 -0.76 10.84 -11.38
N ALA A 110 -0.98 11.86 -12.20
CA ALA A 110 -0.66 13.26 -11.85
C ALA A 110 -1.53 13.74 -10.69
N TYR A 111 -2.83 13.42 -10.70
CA TYR A 111 -3.74 13.71 -9.59
C TYR A 111 -3.32 12.98 -8.30
N ALA A 112 -2.88 11.70 -8.40
CA ALA A 112 -2.39 10.96 -7.25
C ALA A 112 -1.13 11.60 -6.64
N ILE A 113 -0.19 12.05 -7.46
CA ILE A 113 1.02 12.74 -7.01
C ILE A 113 0.64 14.06 -6.32
N MET A 114 -0.30 14.81 -6.90
CA MET A 114 -0.77 16.07 -6.33
C MET A 114 -1.49 15.86 -5.00
N LEU A 115 -2.35 14.85 -4.91
CA LEU A 115 -3.01 14.46 -3.64
C LEU A 115 -1.97 14.08 -2.59
N ALA A 116 -0.94 13.30 -2.95
CA ALA A 116 0.12 12.92 -2.02
C ALA A 116 0.90 14.15 -1.52
N PHE A 117 1.17 15.13 -2.39
CA PHE A 117 1.80 16.38 -2.02
C PHE A 117 0.94 17.20 -1.04
N LEU A 118 -0.36 17.34 -1.32
CA LEU A 118 -1.31 18.01 -0.43
C LEU A 118 -1.38 17.34 0.95
N VAL A 119 -1.56 16.03 0.98
CA VAL A 119 -1.60 15.25 2.22
C VAL A 119 -0.30 15.42 3.01
N GLY A 120 0.86 15.36 2.33
CA GLY A 120 2.16 15.59 2.96
C GLY A 120 2.28 17.00 3.55
N PHE A 121 1.81 18.02 2.85
CA PHE A 121 1.79 19.40 3.34
C PHE A 121 0.89 19.56 4.57
N PHE A 122 -0.33 18.98 4.54
CA PHE A 122 -1.23 18.99 5.69
C PHE A 122 -0.64 18.26 6.90
N GLN A 123 -0.08 17.07 6.70
CA GLN A 123 0.55 16.30 7.77
C GLN A 123 1.74 17.06 8.39
N LEU A 124 2.57 17.70 7.57
CA LEU A 124 3.67 18.53 8.05
C LEU A 124 3.15 19.72 8.86
N SER A 125 2.11 20.39 8.38
CA SER A 125 1.49 21.53 9.08
C SER A 125 0.93 21.12 10.44
N LEU A 126 0.19 20.01 10.51
CA LEU A 126 -0.32 19.45 11.76
C LEU A 126 0.81 19.07 12.71
N GLY A 127 1.90 18.51 12.19
CA GLY A 127 3.09 18.16 12.98
C GLY A 127 3.78 19.40 13.58
N LEU A 128 3.94 20.46 12.78
CA LEU A 128 4.53 21.74 13.24
C LEU A 128 3.64 22.42 14.28
N LEU A 129 2.32 22.41 14.11
CA LEU A 129 1.34 22.96 15.04
C LEU A 129 1.16 22.08 16.29
N ARG A 130 1.85 20.93 16.38
CA ARG A 130 1.73 19.95 17.48
C ARG A 130 0.31 19.44 17.71
N MET A 131 -0.47 19.34 16.64
CA MET A 131 -1.87 18.91 16.70
C MET A 131 -2.03 17.39 16.87
N GLY A 132 -0.96 16.65 17.13
CA GLY A 132 -1.03 15.22 17.47
C GLY A 132 -1.94 14.91 18.67
N VAL A 133 -2.12 15.89 19.58
CA VAL A 133 -3.10 15.81 20.67
C VAL A 133 -4.53 15.53 20.18
N LEU A 134 -4.89 15.93 18.95
CA LEU A 134 -6.21 15.65 18.40
C LEU A 134 -6.46 14.14 18.23
N VAL A 135 -5.41 13.35 18.03
CA VAL A 135 -5.53 11.89 17.90
C VAL A 135 -5.93 11.24 19.23
N ASP A 136 -5.59 11.86 20.36
CA ASP A 136 -5.92 11.37 21.70
C ASP A 136 -7.44 11.46 21.98
N PHE A 137 -8.18 12.30 21.23
CA PHE A 137 -9.63 12.40 21.31
C PHE A 137 -10.35 11.29 20.53
N LEU A 138 -9.64 10.54 19.69
CA LEU A 138 -10.24 9.40 18.99
C LEU A 138 -10.43 8.24 19.98
N SER A 139 -11.69 7.96 20.30
CA SER A 139 -11.98 6.84 21.18
C SER A 139 -11.64 5.49 20.53
N HIS A 140 -11.17 4.53 21.32
CA HIS A 140 -10.83 3.19 20.84
C HIS A 140 -11.97 2.50 20.07
N PRO A 141 -13.26 2.61 20.46
CA PRO A 141 -14.37 2.06 19.68
C PRO A 141 -14.49 2.65 18.27
N VAL A 142 -14.24 3.96 18.10
CA VAL A 142 -14.27 4.61 16.79
C VAL A 142 -13.18 4.07 15.89
N VAL A 143 -11.96 3.95 16.40
CA VAL A 143 -10.82 3.39 15.64
C VAL A 143 -11.10 1.92 15.25
N THR A 144 -11.64 1.13 16.17
CA THR A 144 -11.98 -0.28 15.92
C THR A 144 -13.09 -0.41 14.89
N GLY A 145 -14.15 0.40 15.00
CA GLY A 145 -15.25 0.42 14.04
C GLY A 145 -14.77 0.79 12.63
N PHE A 146 -13.97 1.84 12.51
CA PHE A 146 -13.37 2.25 11.24
C PHE A 146 -12.49 1.14 10.63
N THR A 147 -11.64 0.53 11.43
CA THR A 147 -10.74 -0.55 10.95
C THR A 147 -11.52 -1.76 10.47
N ASN A 148 -12.58 -2.17 11.19
CA ASN A 148 -13.43 -3.29 10.78
C ASN A 148 -14.21 -2.99 9.50
N ALA A 149 -14.78 -1.79 9.38
CA ALA A 149 -15.45 -1.36 8.15
C ALA A 149 -14.50 -1.34 6.96
N ALA A 150 -13.30 -0.76 7.14
CA ALA A 150 -12.27 -0.75 6.11
C ALA A 150 -11.85 -2.17 5.70
N ALA A 151 -11.71 -3.11 6.65
CA ALA A 151 -11.36 -4.50 6.34
C ALA A 151 -12.43 -5.17 5.46
N ILE A 152 -13.73 -4.94 5.74
CA ILE A 152 -14.84 -5.47 4.92
C ILE A 152 -14.80 -4.87 3.51
N ILE A 153 -14.65 -3.55 3.40
CA ILE A 153 -14.59 -2.85 2.11
C ILE A 153 -13.40 -3.35 1.29
N ILE A 154 -12.22 -3.50 1.89
CA ILE A 154 -11.02 -4.03 1.22
C ILE A 154 -11.26 -5.46 0.75
N ALA A 155 -11.81 -6.33 1.59
CA ALA A 155 -12.06 -7.72 1.22
C ALA A 155 -13.04 -7.81 0.06
N THR A 156 -14.13 -7.05 0.10
CA THR A 156 -15.15 -7.05 -0.95
C THR A 156 -14.65 -6.42 -2.26
N SER A 157 -13.80 -5.40 -2.19
CA SER A 157 -13.18 -4.80 -3.39
C SER A 157 -12.24 -5.76 -4.14
N GLN A 158 -11.74 -6.82 -3.49
CA GLN A 158 -10.90 -7.83 -4.13
C GLN A 158 -11.69 -8.97 -4.82
N LEU A 159 -13.01 -9.03 -4.62
CA LEU A 159 -13.83 -10.10 -5.20
C LEU A 159 -13.77 -10.11 -6.72
N SER A 160 -13.84 -8.96 -7.39
CA SER A 160 -13.73 -8.87 -8.85
C SER A 160 -12.43 -9.46 -9.38
N LYS A 161 -11.31 -9.24 -8.69
CA LYS A 161 -10.00 -9.79 -9.04
C LYS A 161 -9.93 -11.30 -8.79
N LEU A 162 -10.54 -11.77 -7.70
CA LEU A 162 -10.60 -13.19 -7.37
C LEU A 162 -11.39 -13.98 -8.43
N PHE A 163 -12.54 -13.47 -8.85
CA PHE A 163 -13.36 -14.08 -9.90
C PHE A 163 -12.85 -13.79 -11.33
N GLY A 164 -11.89 -12.86 -11.47
CA GLY A 164 -11.35 -12.47 -12.78
C GLY A 164 -12.34 -11.67 -13.63
N VAL A 165 -13.37 -11.06 -13.03
CA VAL A 165 -14.37 -10.23 -13.71
C VAL A 165 -14.00 -8.76 -13.67
N SER A 166 -14.45 -8.00 -14.67
CA SER A 166 -14.25 -6.54 -14.72
C SER A 166 -15.61 -5.87 -14.59
N VAL A 167 -15.80 -5.13 -13.50
CA VAL A 167 -17.04 -4.41 -13.21
C VAL A 167 -16.68 -2.94 -13.02
N ILE A 168 -17.51 -2.05 -13.55
CA ILE A 168 -17.38 -0.61 -13.35
C ILE A 168 -17.80 -0.31 -11.91
N SER A 169 -17.01 0.52 -11.22
CA SER A 169 -17.36 1.00 -9.88
C SER A 169 -18.60 1.89 -9.96
N GLU A 170 -19.53 1.65 -9.07
CA GLU A 170 -20.75 2.43 -8.90
C GLU A 170 -20.59 3.48 -7.80
N GLU A 171 -21.49 4.45 -7.74
CA GLU A 171 -21.49 5.49 -6.71
C GLU A 171 -21.50 4.91 -5.28
N TYR A 172 -22.23 3.81 -5.09
CA TYR A 172 -22.29 3.13 -3.79
C TYR A 172 -21.59 1.77 -3.83
N HIS A 173 -20.71 1.54 -2.87
CA HIS A 173 -19.91 0.30 -2.79
C HIS A 173 -20.76 -0.99 -2.80
N TYR A 174 -21.95 -0.99 -2.16
CA TYR A 174 -22.84 -2.17 -2.16
C TYR A 174 -23.37 -2.50 -3.56
N GLN A 175 -23.60 -1.51 -4.42
CA GLN A 175 -24.02 -1.72 -5.82
C GLN A 175 -22.89 -2.38 -6.62
N THR A 176 -21.68 -1.89 -6.44
CA THR A 176 -20.50 -2.53 -7.05
C THR A 176 -20.37 -3.99 -6.62
N ILE A 177 -20.60 -4.32 -5.34
CA ILE A 177 -20.57 -5.72 -4.87
C ILE A 177 -21.65 -6.56 -5.54
N ILE A 178 -22.87 -6.06 -5.63
CA ILE A 178 -23.99 -6.76 -6.31
C ILE A 178 -23.64 -7.03 -7.77
N ASN A 179 -23.10 -6.04 -8.47
CA ASN A 179 -22.69 -6.17 -9.86
C ASN A 179 -21.53 -7.20 -10.01
N VAL A 180 -20.55 -7.19 -9.11
CA VAL A 180 -19.48 -8.20 -9.09
C VAL A 180 -20.04 -9.61 -8.89
N ILE A 181 -20.97 -9.79 -7.96
CA ILE A 181 -21.59 -11.10 -7.71
C ILE A 181 -22.40 -11.53 -8.92
N SER A 182 -23.23 -10.66 -9.49
CA SER A 182 -24.04 -10.96 -10.67
C SER A 182 -23.18 -11.34 -11.88
N GLU A 183 -22.13 -10.56 -12.13
CA GLU A 183 -21.18 -10.82 -13.23
C GLU A 183 -20.38 -12.10 -12.98
N SER A 184 -20.01 -12.38 -11.75
CA SER A 184 -19.26 -13.60 -11.41
C SER A 184 -20.09 -14.88 -11.62
N LEU A 185 -21.40 -14.84 -11.46
CA LEU A 185 -22.25 -16.00 -11.71
C LEU A 185 -22.30 -16.41 -13.20
N ILE A 186 -22.06 -15.45 -14.10
CA ILE A 186 -22.17 -15.67 -15.55
C ILE A 186 -20.79 -15.79 -16.19
N ASN A 187 -19.85 -14.92 -15.82
CA ASN A 187 -18.60 -14.68 -16.54
C ASN A 187 -17.34 -14.90 -15.67
N THR A 188 -17.41 -15.79 -14.66
CA THR A 188 -16.22 -16.11 -13.85
C THR A 188 -15.10 -16.69 -14.72
N HIS A 189 -13.93 -16.07 -14.64
CA HIS A 189 -12.72 -16.60 -15.24
C HIS A 189 -12.14 -17.74 -14.38
N THR A 190 -12.56 -18.96 -14.66
CA THR A 190 -12.21 -20.16 -13.86
C THR A 190 -10.71 -20.32 -13.60
N PRO A 191 -9.78 -20.09 -14.56
CA PRO A 191 -8.35 -20.19 -14.28
C PRO A 191 -7.87 -19.18 -13.22
N THR A 192 -8.38 -17.94 -13.26
CA THR A 192 -8.05 -16.92 -12.25
C THR A 192 -8.57 -17.31 -10.87
N LEU A 193 -9.81 -17.78 -10.80
CA LEU A 193 -10.41 -18.26 -9.55
C LEU A 193 -9.60 -19.40 -8.95
N LEU A 194 -9.21 -20.40 -9.75
CA LEU A 194 -8.38 -21.51 -9.28
C LEU A 194 -7.02 -21.05 -8.77
N MET A 195 -6.36 -20.11 -9.46
CA MET A 195 -5.09 -19.53 -9.00
C MET A 195 -5.27 -18.76 -7.68
N GLY A 196 -6.34 -17.99 -7.53
CA GLY A 196 -6.67 -17.29 -6.30
C GLY A 196 -6.95 -18.23 -5.12
N LEU A 197 -7.75 -19.27 -5.35
CA LEU A 197 -8.03 -20.31 -4.35
C LEU A 197 -6.77 -21.08 -3.95
N LEU A 198 -5.90 -21.41 -4.92
CA LEU A 198 -4.60 -22.03 -4.68
C LEU A 198 -3.73 -21.13 -3.80
N ALA A 199 -3.68 -19.84 -4.08
CA ALA A 199 -2.92 -18.87 -3.28
C ALA A 199 -3.42 -18.84 -1.83
N ILE A 200 -4.74 -18.76 -1.62
CA ILE A 200 -5.38 -18.80 -0.30
C ILE A 200 -5.05 -20.13 0.42
N PHE A 201 -5.17 -21.25 -0.27
CA PHE A 201 -4.85 -22.56 0.27
C PHE A 201 -3.40 -22.67 0.75
N ILE A 202 -2.44 -22.18 -0.06
CA ILE A 202 -1.03 -22.15 0.31
C ILE A 202 -0.80 -21.30 1.57
N ILE A 203 -1.43 -20.12 1.65
CA ILE A 203 -1.30 -19.24 2.82
C ILE A 203 -1.81 -19.95 4.08
N ILE A 204 -2.98 -20.59 4.01
CA ILE A 204 -3.56 -21.32 5.14
C ILE A 204 -2.66 -22.49 5.54
N LEU A 205 -2.18 -23.26 4.58
CA LEU A 205 -1.32 -24.42 4.80
C LEU A 205 -0.01 -24.03 5.49
N VAL A 206 0.68 -23.02 4.96
CA VAL A 206 1.96 -22.54 5.52
C VAL A 206 1.77 -21.99 6.93
N ARG A 207 0.70 -21.22 7.18
CA ARG A 207 0.40 -20.71 8.52
C ARG A 207 0.07 -21.83 9.51
N LYS A 208 -0.57 -22.92 9.07
CA LYS A 208 -0.87 -24.08 9.89
C LYS A 208 0.40 -24.85 10.29
N ILE A 209 1.42 -24.87 9.40
CA ILE A 209 2.71 -25.50 9.68
C ILE A 209 3.51 -24.67 10.67
N SER A 210 3.68 -23.38 10.40
CA SER A 210 4.39 -22.46 11.32
C SER A 210 4.13 -20.98 10.98
N TYR A 211 3.86 -20.21 12.04
CA TYR A 211 3.75 -18.74 11.93
C TYR A 211 5.07 -18.02 11.60
N LYS A 212 6.21 -18.72 11.69
CA LYS A 212 7.54 -18.15 11.40
C LYS A 212 7.80 -17.98 9.91
N TYR A 213 7.10 -18.73 9.06
CA TYR A 213 7.30 -18.64 7.61
C TYR A 213 6.48 -17.49 7.01
N PRO A 214 7.06 -16.75 6.04
CA PRO A 214 6.36 -15.67 5.33
C PRO A 214 5.35 -16.26 4.33
N ALA A 215 4.18 -16.68 4.82
CA ALA A 215 3.18 -17.42 4.05
C ALA A 215 2.75 -16.69 2.77
N VAL A 216 2.60 -15.36 2.83
CA VAL A 216 2.23 -14.54 1.67
C VAL A 216 3.32 -14.59 0.60
N LEU A 217 4.59 -14.44 0.98
CA LEU A 217 5.71 -14.51 0.04
C LEU A 217 5.79 -15.89 -0.62
N ILE A 218 5.68 -16.97 0.16
CA ILE A 218 5.72 -18.34 -0.36
C ILE A 218 4.57 -18.55 -1.36
N SER A 219 3.37 -18.09 -1.03
CA SER A 219 2.22 -18.17 -1.92
C SER A 219 2.46 -17.43 -3.24
N VAL A 220 2.93 -16.19 -3.17
CA VAL A 220 3.22 -15.38 -4.36
C VAL A 220 4.29 -16.03 -5.23
N VAL A 221 5.39 -16.51 -4.65
CA VAL A 221 6.46 -17.19 -5.41
C VAL A 221 5.93 -18.43 -6.10
N ILE A 222 5.20 -19.30 -5.40
CA ILE A 222 4.67 -20.54 -5.98
C ILE A 222 3.67 -20.22 -7.09
N THR A 223 2.71 -19.32 -6.87
CA THR A 223 1.70 -19.00 -7.89
C THR A 223 2.31 -18.27 -9.09
N THR A 224 3.34 -17.44 -8.90
CA THR A 224 4.09 -16.81 -9.99
C THR A 224 4.84 -17.85 -10.83
N LEU A 225 5.51 -18.82 -10.20
CA LEU A 225 6.21 -19.88 -10.89
C LEU A 225 5.23 -20.76 -11.70
N ILE A 226 4.08 -21.08 -11.11
CA ILE A 226 3.02 -21.83 -11.81
C ILE A 226 2.51 -21.01 -12.99
N SER A 227 2.17 -19.74 -12.78
CA SER A 227 1.67 -18.84 -13.83
C SER A 227 2.65 -18.73 -15.00
N TRP A 228 3.94 -18.59 -14.69
CA TRP A 228 4.99 -18.55 -15.70
C TRP A 228 5.12 -19.88 -16.46
N TYR A 229 5.12 -21.00 -15.76
CA TYR A 229 5.26 -22.34 -16.36
C TYR A 229 4.11 -22.68 -17.30
N ILE A 230 2.86 -22.39 -16.91
CA ILE A 230 1.67 -22.67 -17.73
C ILE A 230 1.39 -21.59 -18.77
N LYS A 231 2.22 -20.51 -18.83
CA LYS A 231 2.00 -19.32 -19.69
C LYS A 231 0.58 -18.77 -19.51
N PHE A 232 0.23 -18.45 -18.28
CA PHE A 232 -1.13 -18.16 -17.81
C PHE A 232 -1.85 -17.11 -18.66
N GLU A 233 -1.17 -16.05 -19.09
CA GLU A 233 -1.73 -15.01 -19.95
C GLU A 233 -2.04 -15.54 -21.35
N LEU A 234 -1.07 -16.26 -21.97
CA LEU A 234 -1.17 -16.71 -23.35
C LEU A 234 -2.16 -17.88 -23.53
N ASN A 235 -2.13 -18.86 -22.60
CA ASN A 235 -2.90 -20.09 -22.76
C ASN A 235 -4.29 -19.99 -22.13
N TYR A 236 -4.48 -19.14 -21.13
CA TYR A 236 -5.71 -19.07 -20.34
C TYR A 236 -6.34 -17.68 -20.32
N GLY A 237 -5.72 -16.66 -20.94
CA GLY A 237 -6.25 -15.28 -20.95
C GLY A 237 -6.24 -14.59 -19.57
N GLY A 238 -5.43 -15.11 -18.64
CA GLY A 238 -5.35 -14.53 -17.29
C GLY A 238 -4.59 -13.21 -17.28
N LYS A 239 -5.04 -12.27 -16.46
CA LYS A 239 -4.33 -10.98 -16.29
C LYS A 239 -3.08 -11.17 -15.47
N VAL A 240 -1.94 -10.69 -15.98
CA VAL A 240 -0.65 -10.65 -15.27
C VAL A 240 -0.20 -9.20 -15.08
N ILE A 241 0.73 -9.00 -14.14
CA ILE A 241 1.37 -7.71 -13.98
C ILE A 241 2.28 -7.52 -15.18
N GLY A 242 1.99 -6.53 -16.01
CA GLY A 242 2.78 -6.25 -17.22
C GLY A 242 4.25 -5.91 -16.91
N VAL A 243 4.93 -5.31 -17.87
CA VAL A 243 6.34 -4.93 -17.74
C VAL A 243 6.49 -3.90 -16.60
N VAL A 244 7.34 -4.22 -15.62
CA VAL A 244 7.76 -3.28 -14.59
C VAL A 244 8.90 -2.44 -15.19
N PRO A 245 8.79 -1.10 -15.19
CA PRO A 245 9.86 -0.24 -15.71
C PRO A 245 11.18 -0.47 -14.98
N ASP A 246 12.28 -0.46 -15.72
CA ASP A 246 13.62 -0.55 -15.17
C ASP A 246 14.01 0.75 -14.47
N GLY A 247 14.62 0.64 -13.29
CA GLY A 247 15.21 1.76 -12.57
C GLY A 247 14.29 2.47 -11.57
N LEU A 248 14.81 3.56 -11.03
CA LEU A 248 14.11 4.41 -10.07
C LEU A 248 13.21 5.41 -10.80
N PRO A 249 12.13 5.89 -10.16
CA PRO A 249 11.27 6.90 -10.75
C PRO A 249 12.07 8.17 -11.06
N SER A 250 11.81 8.78 -12.20
CA SER A 250 12.35 10.10 -12.49
C SER A 250 11.80 11.12 -11.50
N ILE A 251 12.68 11.94 -10.92
CA ILE A 251 12.26 13.06 -10.09
C ILE A 251 11.62 14.10 -10.98
N GLN A 252 10.29 14.16 -10.96
CA GLN A 252 9.51 15.15 -11.69
C GLN A 252 8.74 15.99 -10.68
N MET A 253 8.76 17.31 -10.88
CA MET A 253 7.86 18.18 -10.14
C MET A 253 6.46 18.03 -10.74
N PRO A 254 5.42 17.79 -9.91
CA PRO A 254 4.06 17.75 -10.42
C PRO A 254 3.73 19.11 -11.05
N HIS A 255 3.14 19.11 -12.25
CA HIS A 255 2.52 20.30 -12.78
C HIS A 255 1.31 20.63 -11.90
N ILE A 256 1.48 21.67 -11.07
CA ILE A 256 0.45 22.12 -10.14
C ILE A 256 -0.51 23.03 -10.92
N ASP A 257 -1.63 22.48 -11.33
CA ASP A 257 -2.74 23.28 -11.84
C ASP A 257 -3.64 23.69 -10.64
N ILE A 258 -3.67 25.00 -10.37
CA ILE A 258 -4.40 25.56 -9.21
C ILE A 258 -5.90 25.26 -9.30
N SER A 259 -6.46 25.15 -10.51
CA SER A 259 -7.87 24.79 -10.70
C SER A 259 -8.17 23.37 -10.21
N GLN A 260 -7.25 22.45 -10.42
CA GLN A 260 -7.37 21.05 -9.98
C GLN A 260 -7.15 20.91 -8.46
N LEU A 261 -6.32 21.77 -7.86
CA LEU A 261 -6.13 21.83 -6.41
C LEU A 261 -7.43 22.15 -5.65
N VAL A 262 -8.24 23.07 -6.19
CA VAL A 262 -9.52 23.45 -5.58
C VAL A 262 -10.50 22.27 -5.56
N HIS A 263 -10.56 21.48 -6.64
CA HIS A 263 -11.41 20.27 -6.71
C HIS A 263 -10.97 19.12 -5.80
N LEU A 264 -9.67 19.03 -5.48
CA LEU A 264 -9.15 18.03 -4.55
C LEU A 264 -9.30 18.44 -3.07
N GLY A 265 -9.53 19.70 -2.80
CA GLY A 265 -9.64 20.28 -1.45
C GLY A 265 -11.06 20.49 -0.95
N THR A 266 -12.05 20.34 -1.82
CA THR A 266 -13.48 20.39 -1.50
C THR A 266 -14.10 19.01 -1.38
#